data_0a4d117ae987ebdc544be8821887326f
#
_entry.id   0a4d117ae987ebdc544be8821887326f
#
_cell.length_a   1.000
_cell.length_b   1.000
_cell.length_c   1.000
_cell.angle_alpha   90.00
_cell.angle_beta   90.00
_cell.angle_gamma   90.00
#
_symmetry.space_group_name_H-M   'P 1'
#
loop_
_entity.id
_entity.type
_entity.pdbx_description
1 polymer ?
#
loop_
_entity_poly.entity_id
_entity_poly.type
_entity_poly.pdbx_seq_one_letter_code
_entity_poly.pdbx_strand_id
1 'polypeptide(L)'
;MLGRWLHGALTFDKFFGEAGLNFDTAILREEATVSNWYGAAKSNFVKVKDLDALRKALEPWSIKIQESCAADGKICLLATSDEGGWPSWGTDEEGADIEFSFADLVVPHLVEGEVLVVVEAGHERQRCITGFAEAFDTKGGRVSLGLGDIMELAAKEFKVDLASIDDPC
;
A
#
# COMPACT_ATOMS: atom_id res chain seq x y z
N MET A 1 1.78 -47.75 48.46
CA MET A 1 0.57 -47.01 48.87
C MET A 1 0.13 -46.17 47.68
N LEU A 2 -0.98 -46.58 47.09
CA LEU A 2 -1.57 -46.02 45.87
C LEU A 2 -2.55 -44.89 46.26
N GLY A 3 -2.33 -43.70 45.80
CA GLY A 3 -3.26 -42.56 45.95
C GLY A 3 -3.91 -42.27 44.62
N ARG A 4 -5.18 -42.69 44.44
CA ARG A 4 -6.07 -42.37 43.33
C ARG A 4 -6.49 -40.90 43.38
N TRP A 5 -6.28 -40.13 42.31
CA TRP A 5 -6.98 -38.85 42.09
C TRP A 5 -8.14 -39.09 41.20
N LEU A 6 -9.34 -38.83 41.71
CA LEU A 6 -10.62 -38.91 41.05
C LEU A 6 -10.81 -37.69 40.14
N HIS A 7 -11.23 -37.99 38.91
CA HIS A 7 -11.75 -37.03 37.91
C HIS A 7 -13.07 -36.43 38.40
N GLY A 8 -13.08 -35.13 38.63
CA GLY A 8 -14.30 -34.35 38.74
C GLY A 8 -14.55 -33.62 37.40
N ALA A 9 -15.30 -34.24 36.49
CA ALA A 9 -15.88 -33.54 35.36
C ALA A 9 -17.04 -32.69 35.87
N LEU A 10 -16.85 -31.39 36.05
CA LEU A 10 -17.93 -30.42 36.20
C LEU A 10 -18.52 -30.16 34.85
N THR A 11 -19.69 -30.71 34.63
CA THR A 11 -20.55 -30.41 33.49
C THR A 11 -21.06 -28.97 33.62
N PHE A 12 -20.73 -28.16 32.63
CA PHE A 12 -21.06 -26.74 32.50
C PHE A 12 -22.53 -26.47 32.07
N ASP A 13 -23.40 -27.45 32.28
CA ASP A 13 -24.75 -27.50 31.69
C ASP A 13 -25.89 -27.10 32.63
N LYS A 14 -25.63 -26.35 33.68
CA LYS A 14 -26.68 -26.05 34.64
C LYS A 14 -26.86 -24.58 35.06
N PHE A 15 -26.30 -23.62 34.35
CA PHE A 15 -26.42 -22.21 34.75
C PHE A 15 -26.99 -21.23 33.73
N PHE A 16 -27.41 -21.65 32.54
CA PHE A 16 -28.06 -20.77 31.56
C PHE A 16 -29.37 -21.37 31.00
N GLY A 17 -30.26 -21.70 31.92
CA GLY A 17 -31.66 -21.86 31.59
C GLY A 17 -32.34 -20.48 31.61
N GLU A 18 -33.10 -20.17 30.56
CA GLU A 18 -34.12 -19.13 30.49
C GLU A 18 -33.68 -17.64 30.53
N ALA A 19 -32.77 -17.23 29.68
CA ALA A 19 -32.85 -15.92 29.09
C ALA A 19 -32.67 -16.11 27.59
N GLY A 20 -33.77 -15.96 26.82
CA GLY A 20 -33.78 -16.02 25.36
C GLY A 20 -32.97 -14.84 24.76
N LEU A 21 -31.68 -14.90 24.88
CA LEU A 21 -30.75 -14.09 24.11
C LEU A 21 -30.44 -14.88 22.83
N ASN A 22 -31.19 -14.54 21.78
CA ASN A 22 -30.75 -14.76 20.42
C ASN A 22 -29.34 -14.12 20.32
N PHE A 23 -28.32 -14.92 20.49
CA PHE A 23 -26.99 -14.56 19.99
C PHE A 23 -27.12 -14.63 18.47
N ASP A 24 -27.54 -13.51 17.95
CA ASP A 24 -27.71 -13.21 16.57
C ASP A 24 -26.38 -13.54 15.87
N THR A 25 -26.47 -14.31 14.83
CA THR A 25 -25.45 -14.65 13.85
C THR A 25 -24.80 -13.43 13.18
N ALA A 26 -24.97 -12.26 13.75
CA ALA A 26 -24.40 -10.98 13.30
C ALA A 26 -22.93 -10.77 13.71
N ILE A 27 -22.40 -11.53 14.70
CA ILE A 27 -20.98 -11.36 15.13
C ILE A 27 -20.00 -12.13 14.24
N LEU A 28 -20.49 -12.99 13.33
CA LEU A 28 -19.62 -13.74 12.41
C LEU A 28 -19.54 -13.12 11.00
N ARG A 29 -19.93 -11.87 10.82
CA ARG A 29 -19.91 -11.21 9.51
C ARG A 29 -18.96 -10.03 9.40
N GLU A 30 -18.13 -9.79 10.38
CA GLU A 30 -17.11 -8.74 10.36
C GLU A 30 -15.67 -9.28 10.44
N GLU A 31 -15.43 -10.48 9.92
CA GLU A 31 -14.17 -10.73 9.26
C GLU A 31 -14.23 -10.16 7.84
N ALA A 32 -14.62 -8.88 7.75
CA ALA A 32 -14.32 -8.08 6.58
C ALA A 32 -12.81 -8.19 6.36
N THR A 33 -12.44 -8.79 5.26
CA THR A 33 -11.15 -8.79 4.60
C THR A 33 -10.27 -7.62 5.05
N VAL A 34 -9.64 -7.78 6.23
CA VAL A 34 -8.55 -6.90 6.62
C VAL A 34 -7.48 -7.17 5.59
N SER A 35 -7.27 -6.24 4.70
CA SER A 35 -6.11 -6.25 3.83
C SER A 35 -4.92 -6.48 4.75
N ASN A 36 -4.21 -7.61 4.52
CA ASN A 36 -3.01 -7.93 5.29
C ASN A 36 -1.77 -7.35 4.60
N TRP A 37 -1.97 -6.40 3.70
CA TRP A 37 -0.92 -5.64 3.06
C TRP A 37 -0.34 -4.63 4.04
N TYR A 38 0.97 -4.60 4.13
CA TYR A 38 1.75 -3.61 4.85
C TYR A 38 2.81 -3.06 3.92
N GLY A 39 2.67 -1.80 3.55
CA GLY A 39 3.55 -1.15 2.60
C GLY A 39 4.06 0.19 3.07
N ALA A 40 4.95 0.75 2.28
CA ALA A 40 5.40 2.12 2.37
C ALA A 40 5.64 2.67 0.96
N ALA A 41 5.20 3.88 0.72
CA ALA A 41 5.35 4.53 -0.56
C ALA A 41 5.78 5.99 -0.39
N LYS A 42 6.77 6.39 -1.19
CA LYS A 42 7.28 7.76 -1.19
C LYS A 42 7.87 8.15 -2.54
N SER A 43 8.01 9.45 -2.79
CA SER A 43 8.76 9.97 -3.94
C SER A 43 10.17 10.44 -3.56
N ASN A 44 10.99 10.74 -4.59
CA ASN A 44 12.16 11.59 -4.44
C ASN A 44 11.77 13.04 -4.14
N PHE A 45 12.75 13.87 -3.81
CA PHE A 45 12.57 15.32 -3.68
C PHE A 45 12.62 16.00 -5.05
N VAL A 46 11.58 16.78 -5.37
CA VAL A 46 11.40 17.51 -6.63
C VAL A 46 11.02 18.97 -6.37
N LYS A 47 11.28 19.87 -7.31
CA LYS A 47 10.79 21.24 -7.31
C LYS A 47 9.46 21.34 -8.04
N VAL A 48 8.54 22.13 -7.47
CA VAL A 48 7.23 22.38 -8.05
C VAL A 48 7.08 23.86 -8.38
N LYS A 49 6.28 24.17 -9.40
CA LYS A 49 6.01 25.54 -9.86
C LYS A 49 5.16 26.31 -8.87
N ASP A 50 4.13 25.64 -8.34
CA ASP A 50 3.15 26.18 -7.41
C ASP A 50 2.77 25.09 -6.39
N LEU A 51 3.23 25.25 -5.16
CA LEU A 51 2.99 24.29 -4.10
C LEU A 51 1.52 24.29 -3.64
N ASP A 52 0.86 25.43 -3.65
CA ASP A 52 -0.53 25.52 -3.20
C ASP A 52 -1.49 24.91 -4.23
N ALA A 53 -1.20 25.09 -5.52
CA ALA A 53 -1.92 24.40 -6.58
C ALA A 53 -1.76 22.87 -6.50
N LEU A 54 -0.55 22.38 -6.23
CA LEU A 54 -0.32 20.95 -6.01
C LEU A 54 -1.04 20.43 -4.77
N ARG A 55 -1.01 21.17 -3.65
CA ARG A 55 -1.75 20.79 -2.43
C ARG A 55 -3.23 20.64 -2.71
N LYS A 56 -3.82 21.56 -3.45
CA LYS A 56 -5.23 21.51 -3.83
C LYS A 56 -5.54 20.30 -4.72
N ALA A 57 -4.68 19.99 -5.70
CA ALA A 57 -4.84 18.84 -6.58
C ALA A 57 -4.78 17.50 -5.82
N LEU A 58 -4.00 17.46 -4.74
CA LEU A 58 -3.81 16.25 -3.93
C LEU A 58 -4.72 16.18 -2.68
N GLU A 59 -5.55 17.19 -2.42
CA GLU A 59 -6.43 17.24 -1.24
C GLU A 59 -7.37 16.02 -1.12
N PRO A 60 -7.97 15.49 -2.20
CA PRO A 60 -8.84 14.32 -2.12
C PRO A 60 -8.09 13.00 -1.86
N TRP A 61 -6.75 13.01 -1.94
CA TRP A 61 -5.94 11.81 -1.96
C TRP A 61 -5.19 11.61 -0.64
N SER A 62 -5.02 10.34 -0.24
CA SER A 62 -4.23 9.97 0.95
C SER A 62 -2.73 10.17 0.71
N ILE A 63 -2.34 11.40 0.38
CA ILE A 63 -0.96 11.80 0.07
C ILE A 63 -0.59 13.02 0.91
N LYS A 64 0.54 12.93 1.61
CA LYS A 64 1.15 14.04 2.35
C LYS A 64 2.31 14.61 1.55
N ILE A 65 2.34 15.94 1.42
CA ILE A 65 3.50 16.67 0.92
C ILE A 65 4.42 16.99 2.09
N GLN A 66 5.69 16.62 1.97
CA GLN A 66 6.74 16.96 2.92
C GLN A 66 7.77 17.86 2.25
N GLU A 67 8.02 19.03 2.83
CA GLU A 67 9.04 19.95 2.38
C GLU A 67 10.44 19.49 2.82
N SER A 68 11.44 19.77 1.98
CA SER A 68 12.84 19.45 2.26
C SER A 68 13.38 20.26 3.43
N CYS A 69 14.09 19.64 4.34
CA CYS A 69 14.78 20.32 5.44
C CYS A 69 15.95 21.18 4.96
N ALA A 70 16.41 21.01 3.73
CA ALA A 70 17.54 21.75 3.16
C ALA A 70 17.18 23.18 2.70
N ALA A 71 15.94 23.62 2.87
CA ALA A 71 15.44 24.91 2.43
C ALA A 71 15.69 25.23 0.93
N ASP A 72 15.75 24.18 0.10
CA ASP A 72 16.02 24.24 -1.34
C ASP A 72 14.73 24.34 -2.18
N GLY A 73 13.58 24.48 -1.52
CA GLY A 73 12.26 24.56 -2.15
C GLY A 73 11.78 23.25 -2.79
N LYS A 74 12.41 22.15 -2.43
CA LYS A 74 11.98 20.83 -2.89
C LYS A 74 10.97 20.20 -1.94
N ILE A 75 10.12 19.35 -2.50
CA ILE A 75 9.13 18.56 -1.77
C ILE A 75 9.27 17.09 -2.12
N CYS A 76 8.82 16.22 -1.25
CA CYS A 76 8.53 14.83 -1.58
C CYS A 76 7.09 14.47 -1.20
N LEU A 77 6.57 13.42 -1.81
CA LEU A 77 5.25 12.87 -1.56
C LEU A 77 5.39 11.60 -0.70
N LEU A 78 4.47 11.44 0.23
CA LEU A 78 4.37 10.26 1.11
C LEU A 78 2.94 9.75 1.03
N ALA A 79 2.75 8.46 0.79
CA ALA A 79 1.45 7.83 0.97
C ALA A 79 1.08 7.82 2.46
N THR A 80 -0.20 8.07 2.75
CA THR A 80 -0.74 8.13 4.13
C THR A 80 -1.97 7.24 4.30
N SER A 81 -2.23 6.34 3.34
CA SER A 81 -3.25 5.30 3.51
C SER A 81 -2.89 4.36 4.66
N ASP A 82 -3.88 3.75 5.29
CA ASP A 82 -3.66 2.78 6.37
C ASP A 82 -2.83 1.58 5.92
N GLU A 83 -2.88 1.27 4.64
CA GLU A 83 -2.11 0.20 4.01
C GLU A 83 -0.69 0.63 3.60
N GLY A 84 -0.40 1.93 3.55
CA GLY A 84 0.91 2.51 3.25
C GLY A 84 1.27 2.57 1.76
N GLY A 85 0.37 2.15 0.86
CA GLY A 85 0.55 2.24 -0.59
C GLY A 85 0.03 3.55 -1.19
N TRP A 86 0.39 3.82 -2.45
CA TRP A 86 -0.19 4.91 -3.22
C TRP A 86 -1.69 4.69 -3.44
N PRO A 87 -2.51 5.76 -3.45
CA PRO A 87 -3.92 5.64 -3.80
C PRO A 87 -4.04 5.18 -5.26
N SER A 88 -4.98 4.26 -5.53
CA SER A 88 -5.30 3.83 -6.89
C SER A 88 -6.61 4.47 -7.37
N TRP A 89 -7.57 4.63 -6.46
CA TRP A 89 -8.90 5.15 -6.73
C TRP A 89 -9.30 6.16 -5.68
N GLY A 90 -10.13 7.10 -6.06
CA GLY A 90 -10.76 8.11 -5.20
C GLY A 90 -12.16 8.40 -5.69
N THR A 91 -12.80 9.37 -5.08
CA THR A 91 -14.15 9.82 -5.46
C THR A 91 -14.10 11.32 -5.66
N ASP A 92 -14.63 11.81 -6.78
CA ASP A 92 -14.76 13.24 -7.05
C ASP A 92 -15.89 13.90 -6.24
N GLU A 93 -16.07 15.21 -6.43
CA GLU A 93 -17.10 15.99 -5.73
C GLU A 93 -18.53 15.55 -6.09
N GLU A 94 -18.74 14.94 -7.26
CA GLU A 94 -20.00 14.41 -7.74
C GLU A 94 -20.26 12.96 -7.29
N GLY A 95 -19.29 12.33 -6.63
CA GLY A 95 -19.36 10.96 -6.14
C GLY A 95 -19.02 9.90 -7.20
N ALA A 96 -18.39 10.29 -8.32
CA ALA A 96 -17.90 9.36 -9.32
C ALA A 96 -16.50 8.84 -8.97
N ASP A 97 -16.24 7.57 -9.29
CA ASP A 97 -14.93 6.97 -9.10
C ASP A 97 -13.92 7.57 -10.08
N ILE A 98 -12.79 8.02 -9.54
CA ILE A 98 -11.67 8.56 -10.32
C ILE A 98 -10.41 7.76 -10.04
N GLU A 99 -9.62 7.52 -11.08
CA GLU A 99 -8.32 6.85 -10.98
C GLU A 99 -7.22 7.86 -10.62
N PHE A 100 -6.34 7.49 -9.68
CA PHE A 100 -5.17 8.31 -9.36
C PHE A 100 -4.10 8.16 -10.43
N SER A 101 -3.54 9.29 -10.88
CA SER A 101 -2.47 9.31 -11.87
C SER A 101 -1.42 10.36 -11.50
N PHE A 102 -0.18 9.94 -11.28
CA PHE A 102 0.94 10.87 -11.09
C PHE A 102 1.16 11.74 -12.33
N ALA A 103 0.98 11.17 -13.53
CA ALA A 103 1.16 11.88 -14.78
C ALA A 103 0.19 13.05 -14.93
N ASP A 104 -1.05 12.89 -14.46
CA ASP A 104 -2.10 13.90 -14.61
C ASP A 104 -2.18 14.86 -13.41
N LEU A 105 -1.93 14.38 -12.20
CA LEU A 105 -2.14 15.15 -10.97
C LEU A 105 -0.85 15.82 -10.44
N VAL A 106 0.34 15.25 -10.70
CA VAL A 106 1.60 15.74 -10.11
C VAL A 106 2.54 16.31 -11.16
N VAL A 107 2.78 15.58 -12.25
CA VAL A 107 3.74 15.98 -13.30
C VAL A 107 3.49 17.37 -13.87
N PRO A 108 2.25 17.83 -14.09
CA PRO A 108 2.00 19.19 -14.58
C PRO A 108 2.51 20.31 -13.66
N HIS A 109 2.62 20.01 -12.36
CA HIS A 109 3.11 20.96 -11.35
C HIS A 109 4.63 20.97 -11.20
N LEU A 110 5.37 20.03 -11.80
CA LEU A 110 6.83 19.98 -11.70
C LEU A 110 7.48 21.15 -12.46
N VAL A 111 8.59 21.65 -11.92
CA VAL A 111 9.48 22.54 -12.66
C VAL A 111 10.06 21.79 -13.86
N GLU A 112 10.21 22.46 -14.99
CA GLU A 112 10.77 21.85 -16.20
C GLU A 112 12.16 21.27 -15.93
N GLY A 113 12.36 20.04 -16.39
CA GLY A 113 13.60 19.27 -16.20
C GLY A 113 13.66 18.47 -14.90
N GLU A 114 12.70 18.62 -13.98
CA GLU A 114 12.59 17.72 -12.83
C GLU A 114 12.10 16.33 -13.28
N VAL A 115 12.53 15.31 -12.57
CA VAL A 115 12.09 13.93 -12.74
C VAL A 115 11.47 13.45 -11.42
N LEU A 116 10.19 13.14 -11.44
CA LEU A 116 9.51 12.50 -10.31
C LEU A 116 9.81 11.00 -10.35
N VAL A 117 10.34 10.48 -9.25
CA VAL A 117 10.48 9.04 -9.03
C VAL A 117 9.59 8.66 -7.85
N VAL A 118 8.69 7.74 -8.05
CA VAL A 118 7.84 7.17 -6.99
C VAL A 118 8.24 5.72 -6.76
N VAL A 119 8.25 5.31 -5.50
CA VAL A 119 8.53 3.94 -5.11
C VAL A 119 7.46 3.47 -4.13
N GLU A 120 7.10 2.22 -4.26
CA GLU A 120 6.25 1.51 -3.32
C GLU A 120 6.82 0.12 -3.08
N ALA A 121 6.84 -0.31 -1.83
CA ALA A 121 7.19 -1.67 -1.47
C ALA A 121 6.37 -2.11 -0.25
N GLY A 122 6.01 -3.37 -0.23
CA GLY A 122 5.26 -3.92 0.88
C GLY A 122 5.16 -5.45 0.80
N HIS A 123 4.40 -6.00 1.72
CA HIS A 123 4.20 -7.44 1.80
C HIS A 123 2.79 -7.79 2.28
N GLU A 124 2.29 -8.91 1.83
CA GLU A 124 1.12 -9.55 2.40
C GLU A 124 1.56 -10.70 3.32
N ARG A 125 1.23 -10.60 4.62
CA ARG A 125 1.52 -11.63 5.64
C ARG A 125 2.97 -12.12 5.65
N GLN A 126 3.92 -11.31 5.23
CA GLN A 126 5.35 -11.65 5.10
C GLN A 126 5.62 -12.82 4.13
N ARG A 127 4.69 -13.13 3.23
CA ARG A 127 4.84 -14.22 2.25
C ARG A 127 5.13 -13.70 0.86
N CYS A 128 4.33 -12.73 0.40
CA CYS A 128 4.53 -12.10 -0.89
C CYS A 128 5.11 -10.71 -0.69
N ILE A 129 6.32 -10.50 -1.15
CA ILE A 129 6.98 -9.19 -1.17
C ILE A 129 6.80 -8.63 -2.57
N THR A 130 6.15 -7.48 -2.68
CA THR A 130 5.98 -6.79 -3.93
C THR A 130 6.52 -5.38 -3.84
N GLY A 131 6.82 -4.79 -4.96
CA GLY A 131 7.23 -3.41 -5.03
C GLY A 131 7.43 -2.98 -6.46
N PHE A 132 7.30 -1.70 -6.68
CA PHE A 132 7.58 -1.08 -7.96
C PHE A 132 8.20 0.30 -7.77
N ALA A 133 8.83 0.77 -8.83
CA ALA A 133 9.27 2.14 -8.98
C ALA A 133 8.85 2.66 -10.34
N GLU A 134 8.39 3.91 -10.39
CA GLU A 134 8.09 4.61 -11.62
C GLU A 134 8.80 5.95 -11.65
N ALA A 135 9.23 6.35 -12.82
CA ALA A 135 9.81 7.67 -13.06
C ALA A 135 9.03 8.38 -14.17
N PHE A 136 8.77 9.67 -13.95
CA PHE A 136 8.06 10.54 -14.87
C PHE A 136 8.88 11.79 -15.13
N ASP A 137 9.04 12.17 -16.39
CA ASP A 137 9.61 13.46 -16.74
C ASP A 137 8.51 14.48 -17.12
N THR A 138 8.90 15.74 -17.22
CA THR A 138 7.98 16.83 -17.59
C THR A 138 7.62 16.87 -19.08
N LYS A 139 8.12 15.93 -19.89
CA LYS A 139 7.90 15.83 -21.35
C LYS A 139 6.98 14.67 -21.72
N GLY A 140 6.44 13.94 -20.73
CA GLY A 140 5.57 12.77 -20.93
C GLY A 140 6.31 11.44 -21.00
N GLY A 141 7.63 11.42 -20.67
CA GLY A 141 8.39 10.19 -20.51
C GLY A 141 7.96 9.45 -19.23
N ARG A 142 7.85 8.12 -19.31
CA ARG A 142 7.55 7.23 -18.19
C ARG A 142 8.42 5.99 -18.28
N VAL A 143 8.97 5.59 -17.13
CA VAL A 143 9.70 4.32 -16.95
C VAL A 143 9.13 3.63 -15.70
N SER A 144 8.90 2.32 -15.79
CA SER A 144 8.41 1.50 -14.69
C SER A 144 9.32 0.30 -14.48
N LEU A 145 9.50 -0.09 -13.22
CA LEU A 145 10.27 -1.25 -12.79
C LEU A 145 9.58 -1.92 -11.61
N GLY A 146 9.26 -3.20 -11.76
CA GLY A 146 8.74 -4.04 -10.67
C GLY A 146 9.85 -4.90 -10.04
N LEU A 147 9.61 -5.44 -8.83
CA LEU A 147 10.56 -6.39 -8.22
C LEU A 147 10.71 -7.66 -9.05
N GLY A 148 9.66 -8.09 -9.75
CA GLY A 148 9.70 -9.26 -10.64
C GLY A 148 10.65 -9.12 -11.82
N ASP A 149 10.95 -7.88 -12.25
CA ASP A 149 11.85 -7.61 -13.38
C ASP A 149 13.29 -8.08 -13.11
N ILE A 150 13.66 -8.30 -11.84
CA ILE A 150 14.98 -8.84 -11.47
C ILE A 150 15.22 -10.22 -12.07
N MET A 151 14.19 -11.04 -12.24
CA MET A 151 14.35 -12.39 -12.82
C MET A 151 14.73 -12.31 -14.29
N GLU A 152 14.08 -11.42 -15.06
CA GLU A 152 14.43 -11.19 -16.46
C GLU A 152 15.84 -10.57 -16.60
N LEU A 153 16.18 -9.61 -15.74
CA LEU A 153 17.51 -9.01 -15.71
C LEU A 153 18.58 -10.06 -15.38
N ALA A 154 18.33 -10.93 -14.39
CA ALA A 154 19.24 -12.00 -14.00
C ALA A 154 19.39 -13.03 -15.13
N ALA A 155 18.31 -13.47 -15.76
CA ALA A 155 18.34 -14.39 -16.88
C ALA A 155 19.20 -13.85 -18.02
N LYS A 156 19.02 -12.57 -18.35
CA LYS A 156 19.78 -11.88 -19.39
C LYS A 156 21.27 -11.73 -19.03
N GLU A 157 21.56 -11.27 -17.82
CA GLU A 157 22.94 -10.98 -17.39
C GLU A 157 23.75 -12.26 -17.20
N PHE A 158 23.15 -13.27 -16.56
CA PHE A 158 23.82 -14.55 -16.28
C PHE A 158 23.70 -15.56 -17.42
N LYS A 159 22.94 -15.23 -18.48
CA LYS A 159 22.71 -16.09 -19.67
C LYS A 159 22.12 -17.45 -19.29
N VAL A 160 21.17 -17.46 -18.39
CA VAL A 160 20.40 -18.63 -17.99
C VAL A 160 18.97 -18.55 -18.54
N ASP A 161 18.28 -19.69 -18.60
CA ASP A 161 16.88 -19.70 -19.00
C ASP A 161 16.03 -19.10 -17.88
N LEU A 162 15.14 -18.14 -18.22
CA LEU A 162 14.21 -17.54 -17.28
C LEU A 162 13.37 -18.60 -16.54
N ALA A 163 12.96 -19.65 -17.25
CA ALA A 163 12.19 -20.74 -16.65
C ALA A 163 12.97 -21.56 -15.61
N SER A 164 14.29 -21.37 -15.50
CA SER A 164 15.13 -22.00 -14.47
C SER A 164 15.23 -21.17 -13.18
N ILE A 165 14.65 -19.98 -13.15
CA ILE A 165 14.64 -19.09 -11.99
C ILE A 165 13.27 -19.19 -11.34
N ASP A 166 13.22 -19.75 -10.12
CA ASP A 166 11.98 -19.85 -9.36
C ASP A 166 11.49 -18.48 -8.90
N ASP A 167 10.17 -18.27 -8.97
CA ASP A 167 9.53 -17.09 -8.41
C ASP A 167 9.67 -17.08 -6.87
N PRO A 168 10.12 -15.99 -6.25
CA PRO A 168 10.25 -15.90 -4.80
C PRO A 168 8.92 -15.74 -4.05
N CYS A 169 7.77 -15.64 -4.75
CA CYS A 169 6.43 -15.52 -4.14
C CYS A 169 5.69 -16.83 -4.00
#